data_bcd75d01d6fda4df7968721f1b64474e
#
_entry.id   bcd75d01d6fda4df7968721f1b64474e
#
_cell.length_a   1.000
_cell.length_b   1.000
_cell.length_c   1.000
_cell.angle_alpha   90.00
_cell.angle_beta   90.00
_cell.angle_gamma   90.00
#
_symmetry.space_group_name_H-M   'P 1'
#
loop_
_entity.id
_entity.type
_entity.pdbx_description
1 polymer ?
#
loop_
_entity_poly.entity_id
_entity_poly.type
_entity_poly.pdbx_seq_one_letter_code
_entity_poly.pdbx_strand_id
1 'polypeptide(L)'
;MIILRVALLLSAFVPAVFTQGSLPQVAADRPYTIEYYYKTQWGHQQEFLQLFLKNHYPLLKKEIEMGRVLSVKIETPANHLPEDARWDYRVTIRFKNSAMATTANPGEEVMIRQLWPDQDMYKRDEQRRFEVLLAHWDVPVTDITPNR
;
A
#
# COMPACT_ATOMS: atom_id res chain seq x y z
N MET A 1 -30.73 76.96 -17.21
CA MET A 1 -30.97 75.57 -17.64
C MET A 1 -29.58 74.88 -17.78
N ILE A 2 -29.17 74.20 -16.77
CA ILE A 2 -27.82 73.54 -16.67
C ILE A 2 -28.02 72.04 -17.00
N ILE A 3 -27.38 71.60 -18.10
CA ILE A 3 -27.40 70.23 -18.57
C ILE A 3 -26.21 69.48 -17.94
N LEU A 4 -26.48 68.60 -17.00
CA LEU A 4 -25.49 67.73 -16.34
C LEU A 4 -25.22 66.51 -17.22
N ARG A 5 -24.01 66.41 -17.76
CA ARG A 5 -23.53 65.24 -18.52
C ARG A 5 -22.97 64.20 -17.52
N VAL A 6 -23.66 63.09 -17.35
CA VAL A 6 -23.14 61.92 -16.60
C VAL A 6 -22.27 61.11 -17.56
N ALA A 7 -20.98 60.98 -17.25
CA ALA A 7 -20.07 60.08 -17.95
C ALA A 7 -20.13 58.69 -17.32
N LEU A 8 -20.57 57.67 -18.08
CA LEU A 8 -20.61 56.28 -17.68
C LEU A 8 -19.26 55.64 -17.93
N LEU A 9 -18.51 55.33 -16.86
CA LEU A 9 -17.26 54.61 -16.94
C LEU A 9 -17.58 53.11 -17.00
N LEU A 10 -17.42 52.46 -18.15
CA LEU A 10 -17.44 51.00 -18.31
C LEU A 10 -16.10 50.43 -17.83
N SER A 11 -16.06 49.80 -16.67
CA SER A 11 -14.92 49.00 -16.23
C SER A 11 -14.97 47.63 -16.89
N ALA A 12 -14.01 47.36 -17.76
CA ALA A 12 -13.84 46.03 -18.38
C ALA A 12 -13.28 45.05 -17.34
N PHE A 13 -14.10 44.08 -16.94
CA PHE A 13 -13.69 42.96 -16.07
C PHE A 13 -12.99 41.93 -16.95
N VAL A 14 -11.66 41.79 -16.82
CA VAL A 14 -10.89 40.74 -17.48
C VAL A 14 -10.87 39.50 -16.54
N PRO A 15 -11.48 38.37 -16.90
CA PRO A 15 -11.40 37.18 -16.09
C PRO A 15 -9.97 36.63 -16.15
N ALA A 16 -9.32 36.49 -14.99
CA ALA A 16 -8.05 35.79 -14.87
C ALA A 16 -8.29 34.28 -15.08
N VAL A 17 -7.81 33.77 -16.20
CA VAL A 17 -7.78 32.33 -16.46
C VAL A 17 -6.68 31.73 -15.63
N PHE A 18 -7.04 31.08 -14.48
CA PHE A 18 -6.10 30.24 -13.75
C PHE A 18 -5.92 28.94 -14.54
N THR A 19 -4.82 28.84 -15.26
CA THR A 19 -4.33 27.53 -15.76
C THR A 19 -3.98 26.67 -14.57
N GLN A 20 -4.84 25.70 -14.23
CA GLN A 20 -4.48 24.62 -13.33
C GLN A 20 -3.36 23.83 -14.01
N GLY A 21 -2.13 24.04 -13.56
CA GLY A 21 -1.01 23.21 -13.93
C GLY A 21 -1.31 21.76 -13.53
N SER A 22 -1.52 20.89 -14.51
CA SER A 22 -1.60 19.45 -14.26
C SER A 22 -0.29 19.02 -13.61
N LEU A 23 -0.37 18.49 -12.39
CA LEU A 23 0.76 17.85 -11.73
C LEU A 23 1.35 16.80 -12.68
N PRO A 24 2.67 16.69 -12.78
CA PRO A 24 3.29 15.77 -13.74
C PRO A 24 2.85 14.32 -13.45
N GLN A 25 2.19 13.72 -14.41
CA GLN A 25 1.68 12.34 -14.41
C GLN A 25 2.78 11.25 -14.31
N VAL A 26 4.04 11.68 -14.16
CA VAL A 26 5.24 10.82 -14.11
C VAL A 26 5.37 10.02 -12.81
N ALA A 27 4.62 10.36 -11.75
CA ALA A 27 4.65 9.62 -10.48
C ALA A 27 3.87 8.30 -10.50
N ALA A 28 2.92 8.13 -11.43
CA ALA A 28 2.00 6.98 -11.45
C ALA A 28 2.65 5.65 -11.90
N ASP A 29 3.76 5.69 -12.64
CA ASP A 29 4.39 4.50 -13.24
C ASP A 29 5.67 4.02 -12.53
N ARG A 30 6.03 4.65 -11.40
CA ARG A 30 7.21 4.21 -10.64
C ARG A 30 6.84 3.08 -9.69
N PRO A 31 7.72 2.08 -9.53
CA PRO A 31 7.55 1.07 -8.51
C PRO A 31 7.35 1.70 -7.13
N TYR A 32 6.44 1.11 -6.35
CA TYR A 32 6.08 1.55 -5.03
C TYR A 32 6.34 0.42 -4.04
N THR A 33 7.11 0.69 -3.00
CA THR A 33 7.53 -0.34 -2.05
C THR A 33 6.90 -0.07 -0.69
N ILE A 34 6.35 -1.12 -0.08
CA ILE A 34 5.87 -1.11 1.29
C ILE A 34 6.58 -2.23 2.06
N GLU A 35 7.06 -1.92 3.24
CA GLU A 35 7.57 -2.87 4.21
C GLU A 35 6.50 -3.12 5.28
N TYR A 36 6.08 -4.38 5.41
CA TYR A 36 5.09 -4.85 6.37
C TYR A 36 5.81 -5.54 7.51
N TYR A 37 5.68 -5.00 8.72
CA TYR A 37 6.33 -5.51 9.91
C TYR A 37 5.33 -6.25 10.78
N TYR A 38 5.72 -7.39 11.30
CA TYR A 38 4.91 -8.25 12.15
C TYR A 38 5.65 -8.54 13.44
N LYS A 39 5.04 -8.20 14.58
CA LYS A 39 5.47 -8.56 15.93
C LYS A 39 4.47 -9.56 16.48
N THR A 40 4.91 -10.77 16.76
CA THR A 40 4.07 -11.86 17.25
C THR A 40 4.15 -12.00 18.76
N GLN A 41 3.18 -12.67 19.36
CA GLN A 41 3.28 -13.14 20.75
C GLN A 41 4.45 -14.11 20.87
N TRP A 42 5.13 -14.09 22.02
CA TRP A 42 6.23 -15.02 22.28
C TRP A 42 5.77 -16.47 22.16
N GLY A 43 6.56 -17.27 21.44
CA GLY A 43 6.25 -18.68 21.16
C GLY A 43 5.37 -18.92 19.95
N HIS A 44 4.80 -17.86 19.30
CA HIS A 44 3.92 -17.97 18.16
C HIS A 44 4.54 -17.55 16.82
N GLN A 45 5.85 -17.27 16.79
CA GLN A 45 6.54 -16.83 15.55
C GLN A 45 6.36 -17.85 14.42
N GLN A 46 6.66 -19.12 14.71
CA GLN A 46 6.56 -20.15 13.70
C GLN A 46 5.11 -20.41 13.24
N GLU A 47 4.15 -20.35 14.15
CA GLU A 47 2.72 -20.48 13.83
C GLU A 47 2.29 -19.38 12.88
N PHE A 48 2.64 -18.12 13.18
CA PHE A 48 2.36 -17.00 12.30
C PHE A 48 2.93 -17.21 10.90
N LEU A 49 4.21 -17.59 10.80
CA LEU A 49 4.86 -17.81 9.51
C LEU A 49 4.16 -18.92 8.70
N GLN A 50 3.79 -20.03 9.34
CA GLN A 50 3.07 -21.12 8.68
C GLN A 50 1.72 -20.67 8.14
N LEU A 51 0.93 -19.93 8.92
CA LEU A 51 -0.35 -19.36 8.49
C LEU A 51 -0.18 -18.35 7.36
N PHE A 52 0.82 -17.48 7.46
CA PHE A 52 1.15 -16.52 6.39
C PHE A 52 1.50 -17.22 5.08
N LEU A 53 2.38 -18.21 5.12
CA LEU A 53 2.81 -18.97 3.94
C LEU A 53 1.68 -19.83 3.36
N LYS A 54 0.76 -20.31 4.19
CA LYS A 54 -0.41 -21.11 3.78
C LYS A 54 -1.48 -20.26 3.12
N ASN A 55 -1.83 -19.11 3.72
CA ASN A 55 -3.04 -18.37 3.36
C ASN A 55 -2.78 -17.01 2.69
N HIS A 56 -1.70 -16.32 3.01
CA HIS A 56 -1.44 -14.99 2.46
C HIS A 56 -0.46 -14.99 1.29
N TYR A 57 0.62 -15.75 1.42
CA TYR A 57 1.67 -15.78 0.38
C TYR A 57 1.19 -16.32 -0.98
N PRO A 58 0.27 -17.32 -1.08
CA PRO A 58 -0.26 -17.74 -2.37
C PRO A 58 -1.03 -16.64 -3.10
N LEU A 59 -1.72 -15.76 -2.37
CA LEU A 59 -2.38 -14.60 -2.94
C LEU A 59 -1.36 -13.61 -3.53
N LEU A 60 -0.28 -13.32 -2.79
CA LEU A 60 0.81 -12.48 -3.27
C LEU A 60 1.48 -13.05 -4.53
N LYS A 61 1.61 -14.38 -4.64
CA LYS A 61 2.09 -15.02 -5.89
C LYS A 61 1.15 -14.75 -7.06
N LYS A 62 -0.16 -14.77 -6.85
CA LYS A 62 -1.14 -14.42 -7.89
C LYS A 62 -1.04 -12.95 -8.30
N GLU A 63 -0.81 -12.04 -7.35
CA GLU A 63 -0.56 -10.63 -7.63
C GLU A 63 0.72 -10.43 -8.48
N ILE A 64 1.75 -11.26 -8.27
CA ILE A 64 2.97 -11.27 -9.12
C ILE A 64 2.63 -11.78 -10.53
N GLU A 65 1.91 -12.90 -10.66
CA GLU A 65 1.49 -13.45 -11.96
C GLU A 65 0.66 -12.45 -12.77
N MET A 66 -0.16 -11.64 -12.09
CA MET A 66 -0.97 -10.57 -12.70
C MET A 66 -0.18 -9.29 -13.01
N GLY A 67 1.09 -9.20 -12.60
CA GLY A 67 1.93 -8.03 -12.79
C GLY A 67 1.56 -6.82 -11.94
N ARG A 68 0.75 -7.00 -10.90
CA ARG A 68 0.43 -5.96 -9.89
C ARG A 68 1.57 -5.79 -8.89
N VAL A 69 2.20 -6.89 -8.51
CA VAL A 69 3.38 -6.97 -7.66
C VAL A 69 4.58 -7.37 -8.48
N LEU A 70 5.72 -6.72 -8.28
CA LEU A 70 6.99 -7.01 -8.97
C LEU A 70 7.83 -8.02 -8.19
N SER A 71 7.81 -7.93 -6.86
CA SER A 71 8.53 -8.86 -5.99
C SER A 71 7.99 -8.84 -4.56
N VAL A 72 8.18 -9.97 -3.89
CA VAL A 72 7.91 -10.15 -2.45
C VAL A 72 9.16 -10.73 -1.81
N LYS A 73 9.61 -10.16 -0.70
CA LYS A 73 10.72 -10.65 0.11
C LYS A 73 10.24 -10.82 1.55
N ILE A 74 10.54 -11.95 2.17
CA ILE A 74 10.21 -12.24 3.57
C ILE A 74 11.52 -12.39 4.33
N GLU A 75 11.64 -11.70 5.46
CA GLU A 75 12.87 -11.65 6.27
C GLU A 75 12.51 -11.80 7.75
N THR A 76 13.46 -12.32 8.51
CA THR A 76 13.46 -12.35 9.97
C THR A 76 14.80 -11.80 10.47
N PRO A 77 14.86 -11.12 11.63
CA PRO A 77 16.13 -10.67 12.19
C PRO A 77 17.09 -11.84 12.44
N ALA A 78 18.37 -11.67 12.08
CA ALA A 78 19.39 -12.66 12.37
C ALA A 78 19.79 -12.69 13.86
N ASN A 79 19.54 -11.59 14.59
CA ASN A 79 19.87 -11.44 16.00
C ASN A 79 18.64 -10.92 16.79
N HIS A 80 18.71 -11.03 18.12
CA HIS A 80 17.68 -10.49 18.99
C HIS A 80 17.64 -8.95 18.93
N LEU A 81 16.42 -8.42 18.83
CA LEU A 81 16.14 -7.00 18.95
C LEU A 81 15.62 -6.70 20.36
N PRO A 82 15.83 -5.47 20.89
CA PRO A 82 15.17 -5.04 22.11
C PRO A 82 13.65 -5.07 21.95
N GLU A 83 12.92 -5.37 23.05
CA GLU A 83 11.48 -5.65 22.99
C GLU A 83 10.64 -4.49 22.42
N ASP A 84 11.04 -3.26 22.69
CA ASP A 84 10.39 -2.04 22.18
C ASP A 84 10.59 -1.81 20.68
N ALA A 85 11.68 -2.35 20.11
CA ALA A 85 12.00 -2.27 18.67
C ALA A 85 11.83 -3.63 17.94
N ARG A 86 11.35 -4.67 18.65
CA ARG A 86 11.26 -6.02 18.13
C ARG A 86 10.21 -6.13 17.02
N TRP A 87 10.60 -6.74 15.93
CA TRP A 87 9.74 -7.37 14.93
C TRP A 87 10.25 -8.79 14.67
N ASP A 88 9.35 -9.69 14.29
CA ASP A 88 9.69 -11.09 14.04
C ASP A 88 9.79 -11.37 12.54
N TYR A 89 8.93 -10.74 11.74
CA TYR A 89 8.97 -10.83 10.29
C TYR A 89 8.80 -9.47 9.65
N ARG A 90 9.51 -9.28 8.54
CA ARG A 90 9.33 -8.18 7.60
C ARG A 90 9.00 -8.77 6.24
N VAL A 91 7.92 -8.29 5.63
CA VAL A 91 7.56 -8.62 4.25
C VAL A 91 7.69 -7.36 3.42
N THR A 92 8.64 -7.34 2.50
CA THR A 92 8.81 -6.22 1.58
C THR A 92 8.09 -6.55 0.28
N ILE A 93 7.09 -5.76 -0.07
CA ILE A 93 6.33 -5.90 -1.32
C ILE A 93 6.64 -4.71 -2.20
N ARG A 94 7.13 -5.00 -3.41
CA ARG A 94 7.36 -4.01 -4.44
C ARG A 94 6.24 -4.08 -5.47
N PHE A 95 5.35 -3.11 -5.43
CA PHE A 95 4.24 -2.99 -6.37
C PHE A 95 4.67 -2.33 -7.69
N LYS A 96 3.95 -2.59 -8.77
CA LYS A 96 4.17 -1.95 -10.06
C LYS A 96 4.13 -0.42 -9.96
N ASN A 97 3.19 0.12 -9.18
CA ASN A 97 3.06 1.53 -8.88
C ASN A 97 2.20 1.73 -7.60
N SER A 98 2.07 2.96 -7.14
CA SER A 98 1.28 3.28 -5.95
C SER A 98 -0.21 2.93 -6.09
N ALA A 99 -0.80 3.06 -7.27
CA ALA A 99 -2.20 2.68 -7.49
C ALA A 99 -2.44 1.19 -7.25
N MET A 100 -1.49 0.32 -7.67
CA MET A 100 -1.59 -1.12 -7.42
C MET A 100 -1.45 -1.47 -5.93
N ALA A 101 -0.74 -0.64 -5.15
CA ALA A 101 -0.58 -0.84 -3.71
C ALA A 101 -1.81 -0.36 -2.90
N THR A 102 -2.51 0.68 -3.38
CA THR A 102 -3.58 1.35 -2.61
C THR A 102 -4.99 1.03 -3.09
N THR A 103 -5.12 0.38 -4.25
CA THR A 103 -6.43 0.00 -4.81
C THR A 103 -6.63 -1.51 -4.66
N ALA A 104 -7.72 -1.91 -4.02
CA ALA A 104 -8.10 -3.31 -3.90
C ALA A 104 -8.17 -3.98 -5.29
N ASN A 105 -7.72 -5.23 -5.36
CA ASN A 105 -7.85 -6.02 -6.58
C ASN A 105 -9.31 -6.47 -6.75
N PRO A 106 -10.03 -6.06 -7.81
CA PRO A 106 -11.43 -6.43 -7.99
C PRO A 106 -11.65 -7.96 -8.10
N GLY A 107 -10.61 -8.72 -8.47
CA GLY A 107 -10.66 -10.18 -8.59
C GLY A 107 -10.25 -10.93 -7.32
N GLU A 108 -9.87 -10.26 -6.24
CA GLU A 108 -9.28 -10.89 -5.05
C GLU A 108 -10.19 -11.94 -4.40
N GLU A 109 -11.47 -11.63 -4.23
CA GLU A 109 -12.42 -12.60 -3.66
C GLU A 109 -12.57 -13.86 -4.52
N VAL A 110 -12.53 -13.73 -5.84
CA VAL A 110 -12.58 -14.87 -6.77
C VAL A 110 -11.33 -15.72 -6.60
N MET A 111 -10.16 -15.09 -6.54
CA MET A 111 -8.89 -15.78 -6.31
C MET A 111 -8.87 -16.51 -4.96
N ILE A 112 -9.35 -15.86 -3.90
CA ILE A 112 -9.44 -16.47 -2.57
C ILE A 112 -10.31 -17.75 -2.62
N ARG A 113 -11.49 -17.69 -3.24
CA ARG A 113 -12.36 -18.87 -3.38
C ARG A 113 -11.74 -20.00 -4.21
N GLN A 114 -10.94 -19.64 -5.21
CA GLN A 114 -10.25 -20.62 -6.05
C GLN A 114 -9.06 -21.28 -5.31
N LEU A 115 -8.30 -20.49 -4.56
CA LEU A 115 -7.13 -20.98 -3.82
C LEU A 115 -7.53 -21.82 -2.61
N TRP A 116 -8.62 -21.46 -1.94
CA TRP A 116 -9.12 -22.13 -0.74
C TRP A 116 -10.62 -22.45 -0.88
N PRO A 117 -10.98 -23.60 -1.46
CA PRO A 117 -12.40 -24.01 -1.57
C PRO A 117 -13.11 -24.13 -0.22
N ASP A 118 -12.40 -24.57 0.85
CA ASP A 118 -12.90 -24.53 2.22
C ASP A 118 -12.72 -23.14 2.80
N GLN A 119 -13.73 -22.30 2.58
CA GLN A 119 -13.74 -20.91 3.02
C GLN A 119 -13.80 -20.76 4.56
N ASP A 120 -14.39 -21.72 5.25
CA ASP A 120 -14.48 -21.69 6.71
C ASP A 120 -13.12 -21.97 7.34
N MET A 121 -12.37 -22.92 6.80
CA MET A 121 -10.99 -23.18 7.19
C MET A 121 -10.11 -21.95 6.91
N TYR A 122 -10.20 -21.39 5.70
CA TYR A 122 -9.45 -20.19 5.33
C TYR A 122 -9.67 -19.03 6.31
N LYS A 123 -10.94 -18.72 6.62
CA LYS A 123 -11.30 -17.64 7.55
C LYS A 123 -10.79 -17.88 8.96
N ARG A 124 -10.90 -19.13 9.47
CA ARG A 124 -10.35 -19.48 10.79
C ARG A 124 -8.83 -19.29 10.85
N ASP A 125 -8.12 -19.72 9.81
CA ASP A 125 -6.67 -19.57 9.75
C ASP A 125 -6.24 -18.11 9.65
N GLU A 126 -6.95 -17.28 8.85
CA GLU A 126 -6.69 -15.85 8.77
C GLU A 126 -6.97 -15.15 10.09
N GLN A 127 -8.10 -15.47 10.75
CA GLN A 127 -8.38 -14.94 12.09
C GLN A 127 -7.27 -15.35 13.07
N ARG A 128 -6.86 -16.61 13.08
CA ARG A 128 -5.79 -17.11 13.96
C ARG A 128 -4.47 -16.40 13.69
N ARG A 129 -4.13 -16.13 12.43
CA ARG A 129 -2.93 -15.39 12.04
C ARG A 129 -2.89 -13.99 12.67
N PHE A 130 -4.03 -13.30 12.75
CA PHE A 130 -4.12 -12.00 13.42
C PHE A 130 -4.13 -12.10 14.94
N GLU A 131 -4.75 -13.13 15.52
CA GLU A 131 -4.79 -13.33 16.98
C GLU A 131 -3.40 -13.53 17.60
N VAL A 132 -2.44 -14.11 16.87
CA VAL A 132 -1.08 -14.31 17.36
C VAL A 132 -0.19 -13.07 17.22
N LEU A 133 -0.68 -11.97 16.63
CA LEU A 133 0.05 -10.71 16.52
C LEU A 133 -0.08 -9.88 17.80
N LEU A 134 1.02 -9.25 18.20
CA LEU A 134 1.05 -8.15 19.16
C LEU A 134 0.96 -6.79 18.46
N ALA A 135 1.59 -6.68 17.29
CA ALA A 135 1.58 -5.46 16.50
C ALA A 135 1.84 -5.78 15.02
N HIS A 136 1.31 -4.94 14.17
CA HIS A 136 1.52 -4.94 12.72
C HIS A 136 1.50 -3.49 12.23
N TRP A 137 2.47 -3.14 11.36
CA TRP A 137 2.53 -1.81 10.78
C TRP A 137 3.13 -1.84 9.39
N ASP A 138 2.71 -0.90 8.55
CA ASP A 138 3.07 -0.79 7.14
C ASP A 138 3.86 0.50 6.93
N VAL A 139 5.03 0.38 6.32
CA VAL A 139 5.94 1.51 6.09
C VAL A 139 6.19 1.66 4.59
N PRO A 140 5.55 2.62 3.92
CA PRO A 140 5.95 2.98 2.57
C PRO A 140 7.38 3.51 2.57
N VAL A 141 8.20 3.01 1.66
CA VAL A 141 9.60 3.42 1.54
C VAL A 141 9.90 3.97 0.16
N THR A 142 10.82 4.93 0.09
CA THR A 142 11.28 5.55 -1.15
C THR A 142 12.78 5.42 -1.25
N ASP A 143 13.27 4.99 -2.42
CA ASP A 143 14.70 4.95 -2.70
C ASP A 143 15.26 6.37 -2.82
N ILE A 144 16.31 6.66 -2.07
CA ILE A 144 17.09 7.88 -2.19
C ILE A 144 18.34 7.57 -2.99
N THR A 145 18.46 8.14 -4.19
CA THR A 145 19.70 8.07 -4.98
C THR A 145 20.54 9.30 -4.64
N PRO A 146 21.69 9.14 -3.95
CA PRO A 146 22.58 10.27 -3.69
C PRO A 146 23.07 10.86 -5.02
N ASN A 147 22.97 12.18 -5.18
CA ASN A 147 23.61 12.86 -6.30
C ASN A 147 25.13 12.62 -6.21
N ARG A 148 25.72 12.07 -7.28
CA ARG A 148 27.16 11.93 -7.43
C ARG A 148 27.80 13.27 -7.76
#